data_d720102668fbb56e6f1496e479669994
#
_entry.id   d720102668fbb56e6f1496e479669994
#
_cell.length_a   1.000
_cell.length_b   1.000
_cell.length_c   1.000
_cell.angle_alpha   90.00
_cell.angle_beta   90.00
_cell.angle_gamma   90.00
#
_symmetry.space_group_name_H-M   'P 1'
#
loop_
_entity.id
_entity.type
_entity.pdbx_description
1 polymer ?
#
loop_
_entity_poly.entity_id
_entity_poly.type
_entity_poly.pdbx_seq_one_letter_code
_entity_poly.pdbx_strand_id
1 'polypeptide(L)'
;MPAYSRYVPSHAFEFEAHPLCNCSSPLIQDFHQRMMIDLSRRDFYRKLKSARSPGSNLAGVSGQITATEAAARAILLTNLRLFDGSPVLDGQVCILIKDGVIDALLPVDTPVEGALVIDCGQRVVMPGLIDAHWHTTLAAITELDAMSSDAGYVHLVAAHEAEKTLMRGFTTVRDPGGASFALKRAIDEGMVVGPRIFPSGAMISQTSGHGDFRMRSEVPRSALRSLSFTEQIGAAEIADGDAQVLRRTREQLLLGASQIKLLAGGGVASLHDHLDSTQFMESELKMAVAAAADWGTYVMVHAYMPRSIQRAIRAGVRSIEHGQLADEETARMMADNDIWWSLQPFLQDEDANVYPDPVRRERQRLVAQGTANAYEFAQRFNIRTAWGTDVLFNPEKTATQGRQLAKMTRFYAANEVLNMATKHNGELLAMAGARNPYPGKLGVIEKGALADLLVVDGDPTQSLGFLEDPANGIKLIMKGGVVFKKSF
;
A
#
# COMPACT_ATOMS: atom_id res chain seq x y z
N MET A 1 3.68 25.93 11.42
CA MET A 1 5.00 25.52 11.93
C MET A 1 5.86 25.15 10.74
N PRO A 2 7.07 25.68 10.56
CA PRO A 2 7.84 25.48 9.33
C PRO A 2 8.50 24.11 9.27
N ALA A 3 8.64 23.63 8.05
CA ALA A 3 9.17 22.32 7.66
C ALA A 3 10.61 22.05 8.17
N TYR A 4 10.78 20.96 8.86
CA TYR A 4 12.07 20.43 9.35
C TYR A 4 12.86 19.65 8.28
N SER A 5 12.78 20.00 7.01
CA SER A 5 13.41 19.17 5.98
C SER A 5 14.54 19.83 5.16
N ARG A 6 15.05 21.01 5.52
CA ARG A 6 16.06 21.66 4.68
C ARG A 6 17.18 22.38 5.43
N TYR A 7 17.80 21.74 6.43
CA TYR A 7 19.09 22.27 6.89
C TYR A 7 19.98 21.13 7.42
N VAL A 8 20.93 20.70 6.64
CA VAL A 8 22.10 19.97 7.10
C VAL A 8 23.29 20.91 6.87
N PRO A 9 23.85 21.50 7.93
CA PRO A 9 25.08 22.29 7.80
C PRO A 9 26.26 21.35 7.51
N SER A 10 27.12 21.74 6.59
CA SER A 10 28.35 21.04 6.21
C SER A 10 29.50 21.23 7.21
N HIS A 11 29.23 21.66 8.42
CA HIS A 11 30.27 21.85 9.43
C HIS A 11 30.00 20.99 10.66
N ALA A 12 31.06 20.36 11.18
CA ALA A 12 31.05 19.68 12.43
C ALA A 12 30.57 20.63 13.55
N PHE A 13 29.48 20.27 14.23
CA PHE A 13 29.04 21.01 15.41
C PHE A 13 29.98 20.67 16.58
N GLU A 14 30.78 21.64 17.00
CA GLU A 14 31.28 21.65 18.34
C GLU A 14 30.14 22.08 19.29
N PHE A 15 29.66 21.16 20.09
CA PHE A 15 28.65 21.44 21.11
C PHE A 15 29.37 22.10 22.32
N GLU A 16 29.27 23.39 22.46
CA GLU A 16 29.48 24.04 23.77
C GLU A 16 28.26 23.70 24.65
N ALA A 17 28.50 22.93 25.71
CA ALA A 17 27.49 22.53 26.67
C ALA A 17 26.99 23.76 27.46
N HIS A 18 25.71 24.16 27.25
CA HIS A 18 25.10 25.21 28.04
C HIS A 18 24.89 24.75 29.50
N PRO A 19 25.33 25.46 30.52
CA PRO A 19 25.39 24.97 31.93
C PRO A 19 24.02 24.77 32.62
N LEU A 20 22.90 24.97 31.90
CA LEU A 20 21.54 24.80 32.45
C LEU A 20 20.72 23.74 31.70
N CYS A 21 21.32 22.97 30.78
CA CYS A 21 20.62 21.91 30.06
C CYS A 21 21.01 20.55 30.67
N ASN A 22 20.00 19.77 31.08
CA ASN A 22 20.19 18.36 31.50
C ASN A 22 20.63 17.43 30.34
N CYS A 23 21.15 18.02 29.24
CA CYS A 23 21.63 17.35 28.03
C CYS A 23 22.87 16.49 28.24
N SER A 24 23.45 16.51 29.45
CA SER A 24 24.61 15.69 29.84
C SER A 24 24.25 14.34 30.45
N SER A 25 22.96 13.98 30.49
CA SER A 25 22.61 12.64 30.97
C SER A 25 23.15 11.56 30.00
N PRO A 26 23.73 10.47 30.51
CA PRO A 26 24.24 9.38 29.66
C PRO A 26 23.22 8.84 28.68
N LEU A 27 21.92 8.88 29.01
CA LEU A 27 20.80 8.48 28.17
C LEU A 27 20.61 9.39 26.95
N ILE A 28 20.75 10.71 27.14
CA ILE A 28 20.61 11.68 26.03
C ILE A 28 21.85 11.63 25.14
N GLN A 29 23.04 11.43 25.71
CA GLN A 29 24.26 11.25 24.94
C GLN A 29 24.22 9.95 24.11
N ASP A 30 23.75 8.83 24.69
CA ASP A 30 23.55 7.56 23.97
C ASP A 30 22.50 7.71 22.85
N PHE A 31 21.39 8.41 23.12
CA PHE A 31 20.37 8.70 22.11
C PHE A 31 20.93 9.55 20.96
N HIS A 32 21.69 10.61 21.26
CA HIS A 32 22.32 11.45 20.23
C HIS A 32 23.37 10.67 19.44
N GLN A 33 24.20 9.85 20.08
CA GLN A 33 25.15 9.00 19.36
C GLN A 33 24.46 8.01 18.43
N ARG A 34 23.38 7.37 18.86
CA ARG A 34 22.59 6.46 18.04
C ARG A 34 21.93 7.19 16.84
N MET A 35 21.41 8.39 17.08
CA MET A 35 20.85 9.23 16.02
C MET A 35 21.90 9.67 15.00
N MET A 36 23.12 10.04 15.45
CA MET A 36 24.23 10.40 14.56
C MET A 36 24.74 9.19 13.76
N ILE A 37 24.76 7.99 14.36
CA ILE A 37 25.05 6.75 13.63
C ILE A 37 24.01 6.48 12.57
N ASP A 38 22.72 6.71 12.85
CA ASP A 38 21.64 6.53 11.87
C ASP A 38 21.73 7.54 10.72
N LEU A 39 22.05 8.80 11.01
CA LEU A 39 22.29 9.83 9.99
C LEU A 39 23.51 9.51 9.12
N SER A 40 24.60 9.02 9.71
CA SER A 40 25.78 8.61 8.95
C SER A 40 25.54 7.38 8.08
N ARG A 41 24.70 6.45 8.54
CA ARG A 41 24.24 5.30 7.73
C ARG A 41 23.38 5.75 6.56
N ARG A 42 22.46 6.69 6.76
CA ARG A 42 21.64 7.27 5.68
C ARG A 42 22.50 7.94 4.61
N ASP A 43 23.54 8.68 5.02
CA ASP A 43 24.51 9.28 4.09
C ASP A 43 25.40 8.24 3.40
N PHE A 44 25.79 7.18 4.09
CA PHE A 44 26.48 6.05 3.51
C PHE A 44 25.65 5.36 2.43
N TYR A 45 24.39 5.06 2.68
CA TYR A 45 23.48 4.46 1.68
C TYR A 45 23.16 5.43 0.54
N ARG A 46 23.04 6.73 0.82
CA ARG A 46 22.90 7.75 -0.22
C ARG A 46 24.13 7.81 -1.13
N LYS A 47 25.33 7.75 -0.56
CA LYS A 47 26.59 7.66 -1.29
C LYS A 47 26.75 6.35 -2.05
N LEU A 48 26.32 5.22 -1.48
CA LEU A 48 26.25 3.93 -2.19
C LEU A 48 25.30 3.99 -3.38
N LYS A 49 24.16 4.69 -3.25
CA LYS A 49 23.22 4.91 -4.36
C LYS A 49 23.82 5.79 -5.46
N SER A 50 24.60 6.82 -5.10
CA SER A 50 25.31 7.68 -6.05
C SER A 50 26.57 7.01 -6.65
N ALA A 51 27.18 6.07 -5.94
CA ALA A 51 28.38 5.33 -6.37
C ALA A 51 28.05 4.03 -7.14
N ARG A 52 26.80 3.58 -7.13
CA ARG A 52 26.38 2.50 -8.03
C ARG A 52 26.37 3.06 -9.45
N SER A 53 27.48 2.85 -10.15
CA SER A 53 27.54 3.00 -11.60
C SER A 53 26.37 2.22 -12.21
N PRO A 54 25.70 2.77 -13.26
CA PRO A 54 24.68 2.05 -14.01
C PRO A 54 25.37 0.89 -14.76
N GLY A 55 25.51 -0.25 -14.14
CA GLY A 55 26.26 -1.38 -14.72
C GLY A 55 26.47 -2.54 -13.77
N SER A 56 26.16 -2.42 -12.47
CA SER A 56 26.20 -3.56 -11.57
C SER A 56 24.95 -4.41 -11.76
N ASN A 57 25.11 -5.50 -12.44
CA ASN A 57 24.18 -6.59 -12.76
C ASN A 57 23.02 -6.76 -11.79
N LEU A 58 21.87 -6.15 -12.12
CA LEU A 58 20.57 -6.72 -11.81
C LEU A 58 20.31 -7.77 -12.90
N ALA A 59 20.85 -8.97 -12.71
CA ALA A 59 20.58 -10.11 -13.57
C ALA A 59 19.09 -10.45 -13.46
N GLY A 60 18.30 -9.95 -14.40
CA GLY A 60 16.86 -10.16 -14.47
C GLY A 60 16.05 -9.03 -15.08
N VAL A 61 16.59 -7.81 -15.16
CA VAL A 61 15.89 -6.68 -15.81
C VAL A 61 16.16 -6.75 -17.31
N SER A 62 15.19 -7.19 -18.09
CA SER A 62 15.25 -7.18 -19.55
C SER A 62 15.08 -5.75 -20.06
N GLY A 63 16.16 -5.06 -20.25
CA GLY A 63 16.23 -3.71 -20.80
C GLY A 63 17.45 -2.99 -20.23
N GLN A 64 18.47 -2.71 -21.05
CA GLN A 64 19.64 -1.97 -20.61
C GLN A 64 19.25 -0.49 -20.42
N ILE A 65 19.04 -0.08 -19.15
CA ILE A 65 19.00 1.36 -18.80
C ILE A 65 20.42 1.88 -19.02
N THR A 66 20.59 2.81 -19.95
CA THR A 66 21.91 3.40 -20.22
C THR A 66 22.31 4.33 -19.08
N ALA A 67 23.62 4.54 -18.90
CA ALA A 67 24.16 5.48 -17.92
C ALA A 67 23.59 6.91 -18.11
N THR A 68 23.24 7.27 -19.34
CA THR A 68 22.64 8.55 -19.70
C THR A 68 21.21 8.68 -19.20
N GLU A 69 20.43 7.61 -19.22
CA GLU A 69 19.04 7.59 -18.70
C GLU A 69 19.00 7.72 -17.17
N ALA A 70 20.00 7.19 -16.48
CA ALA A 70 20.10 7.28 -15.03
C ALA A 70 20.57 8.67 -14.52
N ALA A 71 21.19 9.49 -15.38
CA ALA A 71 21.76 10.79 -15.03
C ALA A 71 20.91 11.99 -15.49
N ALA A 72 19.85 11.77 -16.27
CA ALA A 72 19.02 12.85 -16.80
C ALA A 72 18.22 13.55 -15.70
N ARG A 73 18.37 14.86 -15.56
CA ARG A 73 17.58 15.70 -14.66
C ARG A 73 16.16 15.93 -15.16
N ALA A 74 15.92 15.76 -16.45
CA ALA A 74 14.61 15.89 -17.08
C ALA A 74 14.39 14.75 -18.07
N ILE A 75 13.18 14.21 -18.11
CA ILE A 75 12.74 13.19 -19.06
C ILE A 75 11.52 13.73 -19.80
N LEU A 76 11.52 13.60 -21.13
CA LEU A 76 10.39 13.96 -21.98
C LEU A 76 9.84 12.70 -22.65
N LEU A 77 8.63 12.30 -22.29
CA LEU A 77 7.89 11.23 -22.98
C LEU A 77 7.16 11.84 -24.17
N THR A 78 7.40 11.29 -25.36
CA THR A 78 6.85 11.78 -26.64
C THR A 78 6.12 10.68 -27.38
N ASN A 79 5.39 11.04 -28.44
CA ASN A 79 4.74 10.09 -29.35
C ASN A 79 3.89 9.06 -28.59
N LEU A 80 2.98 9.54 -27.77
CA LEU A 80 2.18 8.77 -26.85
C LEU A 80 0.67 9.03 -27.02
N ARG A 81 -0.14 8.14 -26.49
CA ARG A 81 -1.55 8.38 -26.18
C ARG A 81 -1.70 8.42 -24.67
N LEU A 82 -2.38 9.43 -24.13
CA LEU A 82 -2.51 9.62 -22.70
C LEU A 82 -3.83 9.02 -22.19
N PHE A 83 -3.78 8.18 -21.17
CA PHE A 83 -4.92 7.83 -20.34
C PHE A 83 -4.94 8.73 -19.09
N ASP A 84 -5.92 9.62 -19.01
CA ASP A 84 -6.13 10.56 -17.91
C ASP A 84 -7.33 10.17 -17.00
N GLY A 85 -7.87 8.96 -17.19
CA GLY A 85 -9.09 8.46 -16.55
C GLY A 85 -10.32 8.53 -17.44
N SER A 86 -10.24 9.22 -18.58
CA SER A 86 -11.28 9.27 -19.61
C SER A 86 -11.33 7.97 -20.43
N PRO A 87 -12.50 7.60 -21.00
CA PRO A 87 -12.58 6.51 -21.97
C PRO A 87 -11.94 6.88 -23.33
N VAL A 88 -11.58 8.13 -23.54
CA VAL A 88 -10.93 8.64 -24.76
C VAL A 88 -9.50 8.98 -24.47
N LEU A 89 -8.57 8.43 -25.26
CA LEU A 89 -7.13 8.67 -25.11
C LEU A 89 -6.73 9.96 -25.85
N ASP A 90 -6.01 10.85 -25.17
CA ASP A 90 -5.44 12.05 -25.77
C ASP A 90 -4.04 11.75 -26.39
N GLY A 91 -3.87 12.02 -27.69
CA GLY A 91 -2.60 11.86 -28.39
C GLY A 91 -1.88 13.18 -28.70
N GLN A 92 -2.33 14.31 -28.15
CA GLN A 92 -1.82 15.64 -28.49
C GLN A 92 -0.86 16.21 -27.46
N VAL A 93 -0.29 15.37 -26.60
CA VAL A 93 0.55 15.82 -25.49
C VAL A 93 1.89 15.07 -25.43
N CYS A 94 2.90 15.75 -24.85
CA CYS A 94 4.13 15.17 -24.30
C CYS A 94 4.16 15.35 -22.78
N ILE A 95 4.84 14.46 -22.07
CA ILE A 95 4.93 14.55 -20.59
C ILE A 95 6.35 14.90 -20.20
N LEU A 96 6.53 16.06 -19.60
CA LEU A 96 7.82 16.48 -19.06
C LEU A 96 7.89 16.11 -17.57
N ILE A 97 8.96 15.38 -17.21
CA ILE A 97 9.23 14.91 -15.86
C ILE A 97 10.53 15.53 -15.38
N LYS A 98 10.53 16.14 -14.18
CA LYS A 98 11.70 16.66 -13.49
C LYS A 98 11.64 16.32 -12.00
N ASP A 99 12.77 15.99 -11.43
CA ASP A 99 12.93 15.73 -9.99
C ASP A 99 11.90 14.74 -9.42
N GLY A 100 11.50 13.75 -10.23
CA GLY A 100 10.56 12.70 -9.83
C GLY A 100 9.08 13.07 -9.87
N VAL A 101 8.73 14.26 -10.39
CA VAL A 101 7.37 14.73 -10.56
C VAL A 101 7.07 15.10 -12.02
N ILE A 102 5.80 15.10 -12.38
CA ILE A 102 5.32 15.63 -13.65
C ILE A 102 5.41 17.15 -13.60
N ASP A 103 6.31 17.74 -14.35
CA ASP A 103 6.54 19.20 -14.41
C ASP A 103 5.51 19.90 -15.29
N ALA A 104 5.21 19.29 -16.45
CA ALA A 104 4.24 19.83 -17.40
C ALA A 104 3.70 18.76 -18.35
N LEU A 105 2.47 19.00 -18.84
CA LEU A 105 1.95 18.43 -20.06
C LEU A 105 2.17 19.47 -21.17
N LEU A 106 2.90 19.12 -22.21
CA LEU A 106 3.30 20.02 -23.28
C LEU A 106 2.63 19.63 -24.60
N PRO A 107 2.36 20.55 -25.51
CA PRO A 107 1.94 20.21 -26.87
C PRO A 107 2.95 19.29 -27.55
N VAL A 108 2.46 18.48 -28.50
CA VAL A 108 3.32 17.62 -29.37
C VAL A 108 4.40 18.49 -30.03
N ASP A 109 5.58 17.92 -30.22
CA ASP A 109 6.74 18.56 -30.83
C ASP A 109 7.33 19.76 -30.07
N THR A 110 6.96 19.95 -28.79
CA THR A 110 7.61 20.97 -27.95
C THR A 110 9.04 20.55 -27.63
N PRO A 111 10.08 21.27 -28.07
CA PRO A 111 11.46 20.94 -27.76
C PRO A 111 11.75 21.27 -26.29
N VAL A 112 12.44 20.36 -25.60
CA VAL A 112 12.94 20.61 -24.22
C VAL A 112 14.43 20.33 -24.21
N GLU A 113 15.21 21.41 -24.13
CA GLU A 113 16.68 21.31 -24.16
C GLU A 113 17.22 20.54 -22.95
N GLY A 114 18.13 19.63 -23.16
CA GLY A 114 18.78 18.84 -22.11
C GLY A 114 17.91 17.73 -21.48
N ALA A 115 16.69 17.51 -21.98
CA ALA A 115 15.87 16.40 -21.53
C ALA A 115 16.25 15.09 -22.25
N LEU A 116 16.22 13.97 -21.52
CA LEU A 116 16.24 12.65 -22.11
C LEU A 116 14.89 12.40 -22.78
N VAL A 117 14.88 12.24 -24.09
CA VAL A 117 13.65 11.94 -24.84
C VAL A 117 13.42 10.44 -24.90
N ILE A 118 12.22 10.02 -24.50
CA ILE A 118 11.74 8.64 -24.64
C ILE A 118 10.54 8.66 -25.59
N ASP A 119 10.74 8.12 -26.79
CA ASP A 119 9.64 7.93 -27.77
C ASP A 119 8.82 6.69 -27.36
N CYS A 120 7.55 6.91 -27.04
CA CYS A 120 6.63 5.84 -26.59
C CYS A 120 6.02 5.05 -27.76
N GLY A 121 6.26 5.43 -29.03
CA GLY A 121 5.84 4.69 -30.21
C GLY A 121 4.31 4.52 -30.32
N GLN A 122 3.54 5.58 -30.07
CA GLN A 122 2.06 5.59 -30.06
C GLN A 122 1.42 4.66 -29.02
N ARG A 123 2.20 4.22 -28.02
CA ARG A 123 1.67 3.44 -26.88
C ARG A 123 0.94 4.32 -25.90
N VAL A 124 0.14 3.69 -25.04
CA VAL A 124 -0.59 4.41 -24.00
C VAL A 124 0.29 4.61 -22.78
N VAL A 125 0.39 5.87 -22.33
CA VAL A 125 0.95 6.23 -21.03
C VAL A 125 -0.20 6.42 -20.06
N MET A 126 -0.10 5.76 -18.91
CA MET A 126 -1.09 5.79 -17.84
C MET A 126 -0.42 5.93 -16.48
N PRO A 127 -1.14 6.32 -15.41
CA PRO A 127 -0.60 6.29 -14.06
C PRO A 127 -0.17 4.89 -13.65
N GLY A 128 0.83 4.79 -12.80
CA GLY A 128 1.18 3.56 -12.13
C GLY A 128 0.01 3.01 -11.31
N LEU A 129 -0.16 1.69 -11.33
CA LEU A 129 -1.24 1.02 -10.60
C LEU A 129 -1.02 1.09 -9.10
N ILE A 130 -2.12 1.16 -8.37
CA ILE A 130 -2.17 1.18 -6.90
C ILE A 130 -3.03 0.01 -6.43
N ASP A 131 -2.48 -0.85 -5.58
CA ASP A 131 -3.25 -1.86 -4.85
C ASP A 131 -3.54 -1.34 -3.44
N ALA A 132 -4.82 -1.09 -3.14
CA ALA A 132 -5.21 -0.50 -1.86
C ALA A 132 -5.37 -1.52 -0.72
N HIS A 133 -5.09 -2.81 -0.98
CA HIS A 133 -5.15 -3.87 0.02
C HIS A 133 -4.16 -4.99 -0.29
N TRP A 134 -2.88 -4.74 -0.01
CA TRP A 134 -1.78 -5.67 -0.29
C TRP A 134 -0.91 -5.90 0.94
N HIS A 135 -0.96 -7.11 1.50
CA HIS A 135 -0.16 -7.49 2.66
C HIS A 135 1.30 -7.75 2.27
N THR A 136 2.14 -6.71 2.25
CA THR A 136 3.50 -6.77 1.70
C THR A 136 4.39 -7.84 2.32
N THR A 137 4.20 -8.13 3.61
CA THR A 137 4.99 -9.14 4.33
C THR A 137 4.32 -10.51 4.41
N LEU A 138 3.02 -10.59 4.08
CA LEU A 138 2.23 -11.81 4.28
C LEU A 138 1.62 -12.37 3.00
N ALA A 139 1.70 -11.69 1.86
CA ALA A 139 1.13 -12.17 0.60
C ALA A 139 1.87 -13.39 0.03
N ALA A 140 3.21 -13.33 0.01
CA ALA A 140 4.08 -14.30 -0.66
C ALA A 140 4.64 -15.38 0.26
N ILE A 141 4.04 -15.59 1.41
CA ILE A 141 4.45 -16.59 2.41
C ILE A 141 3.25 -17.44 2.80
N THR A 142 3.47 -18.72 3.14
CA THR A 142 2.38 -19.56 3.63
C THR A 142 1.99 -19.18 5.06
N GLU A 143 0.75 -19.48 5.48
CA GLU A 143 0.29 -19.23 6.86
C GLU A 143 1.22 -19.91 7.88
N LEU A 144 1.64 -21.14 7.61
CA LEU A 144 2.54 -21.89 8.48
C LEU A 144 3.91 -21.22 8.60
N ASP A 145 4.51 -20.84 7.47
CA ASP A 145 5.83 -20.18 7.48
C ASP A 145 5.76 -18.81 8.16
N ALA A 146 4.69 -18.04 7.93
CA ALA A 146 4.49 -16.74 8.59
C ALA A 146 4.38 -16.88 10.11
N MET A 147 3.91 -18.02 10.62
CA MET A 147 3.72 -18.26 12.06
C MET A 147 4.88 -19.02 12.71
N SER A 148 5.80 -19.61 11.94
CA SER A 148 6.82 -20.51 12.49
C SER A 148 8.25 -20.20 12.05
N SER A 149 8.45 -19.42 10.98
CA SER A 149 9.78 -19.03 10.52
C SER A 149 10.34 -17.85 11.33
N ASP A 150 11.66 -17.70 11.32
CA ASP A 150 12.26 -16.50 11.89
C ASP A 150 11.82 -15.22 11.13
N ALA A 151 11.80 -14.09 11.84
CA ALA A 151 11.34 -12.82 11.27
C ALA A 151 12.21 -12.37 10.07
N GLY A 152 13.48 -12.73 10.03
CA GLY A 152 14.39 -12.43 8.93
C GLY A 152 13.92 -13.09 7.63
N TYR A 153 13.50 -14.36 7.68
CA TYR A 153 12.98 -15.06 6.52
C TYR A 153 11.72 -14.38 5.94
N VAL A 154 10.77 -14.02 6.81
CA VAL A 154 9.55 -13.29 6.39
C VAL A 154 9.90 -12.02 5.63
N HIS A 155 10.86 -11.24 6.12
CA HIS A 155 11.28 -10.00 5.47
C HIS A 155 12.05 -10.22 4.16
N LEU A 156 12.84 -11.30 4.04
CA LEU A 156 13.53 -11.64 2.80
C LEU A 156 12.54 -12.06 1.69
N VAL A 157 11.54 -12.86 2.04
CA VAL A 157 10.44 -13.22 1.13
C VAL A 157 9.69 -11.97 0.67
N ALA A 158 9.35 -11.07 1.61
CA ALA A 158 8.67 -9.82 1.30
C ALA A 158 9.51 -8.90 0.39
N ALA A 159 10.81 -8.80 0.61
CA ALA A 159 11.72 -8.02 -0.24
C ALA A 159 11.80 -8.57 -1.67
N HIS A 160 11.82 -9.90 -1.83
CA HIS A 160 11.79 -10.54 -3.13
C HIS A 160 10.47 -10.31 -3.87
N GLU A 161 9.34 -10.37 -3.15
CA GLU A 161 8.02 -10.13 -3.73
C GLU A 161 7.78 -8.64 -4.07
N ALA A 162 8.41 -7.71 -3.34
CA ALA A 162 8.29 -6.28 -3.61
C ALA A 162 8.75 -5.90 -5.02
N GLU A 163 9.87 -6.47 -5.50
CA GLU A 163 10.33 -6.26 -6.88
C GLU A 163 9.31 -6.79 -7.88
N LYS A 164 8.79 -8.00 -7.66
CA LYS A 164 7.78 -8.60 -8.55
C LYS A 164 6.49 -7.76 -8.59
N THR A 165 6.08 -7.22 -7.45
CA THR A 165 4.92 -6.32 -7.34
C THR A 165 5.11 -5.09 -8.24
N LEU A 166 6.29 -4.44 -8.18
CA LEU A 166 6.61 -3.33 -9.06
C LEU A 166 6.63 -3.75 -10.54
N MET A 167 7.21 -4.92 -10.86
CA MET A 167 7.29 -5.42 -12.23
C MET A 167 5.93 -5.80 -12.83
N ARG A 168 4.91 -6.03 -11.99
CA ARG A 168 3.51 -6.17 -12.42
C ARG A 168 2.81 -4.82 -12.68
N GLY A 169 3.52 -3.69 -12.51
CA GLY A 169 3.00 -2.34 -12.75
C GLY A 169 2.39 -1.66 -11.52
N PHE A 170 2.39 -2.31 -10.36
CA PHE A 170 1.92 -1.71 -9.11
C PHE A 170 3.05 -0.86 -8.51
N THR A 171 3.01 0.45 -8.80
CA THR A 171 4.02 1.39 -8.30
C THR A 171 3.80 1.79 -6.85
N THR A 172 2.59 1.57 -6.33
CA THR A 172 2.20 1.89 -4.96
C THR A 172 1.27 0.82 -4.41
N VAL A 173 1.40 0.54 -3.11
CA VAL A 173 0.49 -0.35 -2.36
C VAL A 173 0.13 0.28 -1.01
N ARG A 174 -1.13 0.06 -0.56
CA ARG A 174 -1.53 0.28 0.83
C ARG A 174 -1.46 -1.07 1.54
N ASP A 175 -0.61 -1.14 2.56
CA ASP A 175 -0.46 -2.34 3.38
C ASP A 175 -1.43 -2.27 4.57
N PRO A 176 -2.45 -3.12 4.60
CA PRO A 176 -3.46 -3.13 5.65
C PRO A 176 -3.03 -3.92 6.89
N GLY A 177 -1.84 -4.49 6.91
CA GLY A 177 -1.34 -5.20 8.09
C GLY A 177 -0.14 -6.06 7.84
N GLY A 178 0.81 -5.95 8.75
CA GLY A 178 2.09 -6.65 8.73
C GLY A 178 3.26 -5.72 9.09
N ALA A 179 4.40 -6.30 9.37
CA ALA A 179 5.61 -5.57 9.80
C ALA A 179 6.33 -4.88 8.62
N SER A 180 5.62 -4.06 7.85
CA SER A 180 6.10 -3.50 6.57
C SER A 180 7.01 -2.27 6.70
N PHE A 181 7.20 -1.70 7.89
CA PHE A 181 8.00 -0.48 8.08
C PHE A 181 9.48 -0.64 7.64
N ALA A 182 10.10 -1.78 7.96
CA ALA A 182 11.48 -2.06 7.57
C ALA A 182 11.61 -2.23 6.04
N LEU A 183 10.67 -2.94 5.41
CA LEU A 183 10.63 -3.11 3.96
C LEU A 183 10.41 -1.76 3.26
N LYS A 184 9.43 -0.97 3.74
CA LYS A 184 9.21 0.40 3.23
C LYS A 184 10.49 1.22 3.28
N ARG A 185 11.16 1.25 4.43
CA ARG A 185 12.42 1.99 4.60
C ARG A 185 13.49 1.51 3.62
N ALA A 186 13.66 0.20 3.46
CA ALA A 186 14.67 -0.37 2.55
C ALA A 186 14.37 -0.01 1.08
N ILE A 187 13.09 0.06 0.69
CA ILE A 187 12.69 0.50 -0.66
C ILE A 187 12.93 2.00 -0.83
N ASP A 188 12.56 2.84 0.15
CA ASP A 188 12.72 4.29 0.08
C ASP A 188 14.20 4.70 0.06
N GLU A 189 15.06 3.96 0.78
CA GLU A 189 16.52 4.14 0.75
C GLU A 189 17.17 3.53 -0.51
N GLY A 190 16.41 2.79 -1.33
CA GLY A 190 16.89 2.16 -2.57
C GLY A 190 17.74 0.92 -2.36
N MET A 191 17.67 0.29 -1.18
CA MET A 191 18.32 -0.99 -0.88
C MET A 191 17.57 -2.15 -1.56
N VAL A 192 16.25 -2.05 -1.66
CA VAL A 192 15.33 -3.03 -2.26
C VAL A 192 14.53 -2.33 -3.36
N VAL A 193 14.34 -3.02 -4.48
CA VAL A 193 13.41 -2.58 -5.54
C VAL A 193 11.99 -2.96 -5.12
N GLY A 194 11.05 -2.03 -5.26
CA GLY A 194 9.64 -2.31 -4.90
C GLY A 194 8.74 -1.08 -5.05
N PRO A 195 7.45 -1.23 -4.77
CA PRO A 195 6.47 -0.15 -4.81
C PRO A 195 6.65 0.83 -3.65
N ARG A 196 5.98 1.98 -3.70
CA ARG A 196 5.72 2.80 -2.52
C ARG A 196 4.81 2.02 -1.58
N ILE A 197 5.07 2.09 -0.28
CA ILE A 197 4.24 1.40 0.73
C ILE A 197 3.61 2.42 1.67
N PHE A 198 2.28 2.36 1.82
CA PHE A 198 1.51 3.06 2.84
C PHE A 198 1.22 2.06 3.97
N PRO A 199 2.04 1.99 5.01
CA PRO A 199 1.95 0.94 6.03
C PRO A 199 0.91 1.26 7.09
N SER A 200 0.16 0.25 7.54
CA SER A 200 -0.63 0.31 8.78
C SER A 200 0.14 -0.17 10.00
N GLY A 201 1.17 -0.99 9.78
CA GLY A 201 1.79 -1.78 10.84
C GLY A 201 0.94 -2.99 11.21
N ALA A 202 1.04 -3.44 12.44
CA ALA A 202 0.30 -4.61 12.92
C ALA A 202 -1.22 -4.42 12.83
N MET A 203 -1.93 -5.47 12.44
CA MET A 203 -3.39 -5.53 12.55
C MET A 203 -3.80 -5.55 14.01
N ILE A 204 -4.61 -4.59 14.45
CA ILE A 204 -5.09 -4.55 15.83
C ILE A 204 -6.37 -5.39 15.94
N SER A 205 -6.34 -6.42 16.77
CA SER A 205 -7.45 -7.34 17.02
C SER A 205 -7.76 -7.46 18.50
N GLN A 206 -8.96 -7.93 18.82
CA GLN A 206 -9.31 -8.33 20.18
C GLN A 206 -8.95 -9.79 20.47
N THR A 207 -8.93 -10.20 21.73
CA THR A 207 -8.89 -11.63 22.09
C THR A 207 -10.01 -12.39 21.39
N SER A 208 -9.68 -13.52 20.76
CA SER A 208 -10.56 -14.31 19.88
C SER A 208 -11.05 -13.61 18.62
N GLY A 209 -10.44 -12.50 18.23
CA GLY A 209 -10.78 -11.76 17.02
C GLY A 209 -10.10 -12.33 15.76
N HIS A 210 -10.45 -11.75 14.61
CA HIS A 210 -9.99 -12.21 13.30
C HIS A 210 -8.46 -12.24 13.15
N GLY A 211 -7.72 -11.36 13.80
CA GLY A 211 -6.26 -11.32 13.81
C GLY A 211 -5.62 -11.97 15.05
N ASP A 212 -6.37 -12.70 15.85
CA ASP A 212 -5.81 -13.44 16.96
C ASP A 212 -5.26 -14.78 16.47
N PHE A 213 -4.01 -14.77 16.04
CA PHE A 213 -3.30 -15.95 15.52
C PHE A 213 -2.63 -16.77 16.62
N ARG A 214 -2.91 -16.51 17.89
CA ARG A 214 -2.31 -17.26 19.01
C ARG A 214 -2.74 -18.72 18.96
N MET A 215 -1.80 -19.60 19.29
CA MET A 215 -2.14 -21.00 19.54
C MET A 215 -2.93 -21.13 20.85
N ARG A 216 -3.79 -22.12 20.97
CA ARG A 216 -4.55 -22.36 22.22
C ARG A 216 -3.64 -22.56 23.43
N SER A 217 -2.42 -23.05 23.23
CA SER A 217 -1.38 -23.19 24.27
C SER A 217 -0.84 -21.85 24.78
N GLU A 218 -1.05 -20.77 24.04
CA GLU A 218 -0.63 -19.40 24.40
C GLU A 218 -1.71 -18.64 25.20
N VAL A 219 -2.90 -19.26 25.36
CA VAL A 219 -4.02 -18.72 26.14
C VAL A 219 -4.16 -19.46 27.46
N PRO A 220 -4.42 -18.81 28.61
CA PRO A 220 -4.60 -17.37 28.78
C PRO A 220 -3.28 -16.60 28.78
N ARG A 221 -3.28 -15.39 28.23
CA ARG A 221 -2.17 -14.46 28.35
C ARG A 221 -2.11 -13.91 29.78
N SER A 222 -0.95 -13.96 30.41
CA SER A 222 -0.73 -13.33 31.70
C SER A 222 0.23 -12.16 31.58
N ALA A 223 0.24 -11.27 32.59
CA ALA A 223 1.18 -10.14 32.64
C ALA A 223 2.66 -10.55 32.66
N LEU A 224 2.93 -11.82 32.98
CA LEU A 224 4.29 -12.38 33.05
C LEU A 224 4.70 -13.14 31.78
N ARG A 225 3.77 -13.37 30.82
CA ARG A 225 4.11 -14.03 29.54
C ARG A 225 4.56 -13.00 28.52
N SER A 226 5.58 -13.37 27.73
CA SER A 226 5.99 -12.62 26.54
C SER A 226 4.83 -12.50 25.54
N LEU A 227 4.95 -11.55 24.61
CA LEU A 227 4.07 -11.45 23.45
C LEU A 227 4.07 -12.77 22.68
N SER A 228 2.94 -13.08 22.03
CA SER A 228 2.87 -14.18 21.05
C SER A 228 3.84 -13.93 19.90
N PHE A 229 4.16 -14.97 19.15
CA PHE A 229 5.09 -14.84 18.02
C PHE A 229 4.59 -13.80 17.00
N THR A 230 3.31 -13.82 16.64
CA THR A 230 2.70 -12.87 15.70
C THR A 230 2.73 -11.42 16.18
N GLU A 231 2.63 -11.19 17.50
CA GLU A 231 2.83 -9.87 18.10
C GLU A 231 4.31 -9.46 18.06
N GLN A 232 5.23 -10.39 18.33
CA GLN A 232 6.68 -10.11 18.32
C GLN A 232 7.18 -9.72 16.93
N ILE A 233 6.67 -10.35 15.87
CA ILE A 233 7.03 -10.02 14.49
C ILE A 233 6.25 -8.83 13.92
N GLY A 234 5.30 -8.25 14.67
CA GLY A 234 4.51 -7.11 14.24
C GLY A 234 3.45 -7.43 13.17
N ALA A 235 2.99 -8.68 13.08
CA ALA A 235 1.92 -9.06 12.15
C ALA A 235 0.54 -8.67 12.70
N ALA A 236 0.30 -8.90 13.99
CA ALA A 236 -0.93 -8.54 14.67
C ALA A 236 -0.64 -8.10 16.11
N GLU A 237 -1.54 -7.33 16.69
CA GLU A 237 -1.49 -6.87 18.07
C GLU A 237 -2.84 -7.14 18.75
N ILE A 238 -2.82 -7.78 19.92
CA ILE A 238 -4.05 -8.08 20.66
C ILE A 238 -4.30 -7.01 21.71
N ALA A 239 -5.50 -6.43 21.66
CA ALA A 239 -5.93 -5.35 22.54
C ALA A 239 -7.38 -5.52 22.98
N ASP A 240 -7.62 -5.52 24.28
CA ASP A 240 -8.97 -5.57 24.88
C ASP A 240 -9.13 -4.35 25.80
N GLY A 241 -10.23 -3.64 25.59
CA GLY A 241 -10.57 -2.42 26.32
C GLY A 241 -9.89 -1.16 25.76
N ASP A 242 -10.52 -0.03 26.03
CA ASP A 242 -10.19 1.29 25.50
C ASP A 242 -8.70 1.66 25.66
N ALA A 243 -8.12 1.37 26.85
CA ALA A 243 -6.73 1.72 27.15
C ALA A 243 -5.71 0.92 26.32
N GLN A 244 -6.01 -0.37 26.04
CA GLN A 244 -5.09 -1.20 25.24
C GLN A 244 -5.20 -0.83 23.76
N VAL A 245 -6.40 -0.64 23.22
CA VAL A 245 -6.61 -0.20 21.83
C VAL A 245 -5.92 1.14 21.60
N LEU A 246 -6.08 2.10 22.52
CA LEU A 246 -5.39 3.39 22.45
C LEU A 246 -3.87 3.23 22.42
N ARG A 247 -3.30 2.37 23.26
CA ARG A 247 -1.86 2.08 23.31
C ARG A 247 -1.37 1.49 22.00
N ARG A 248 -2.01 0.40 21.52
CA ARG A 248 -1.59 -0.29 20.31
C ARG A 248 -1.69 0.61 19.07
N THR A 249 -2.73 1.44 18.99
CA THR A 249 -2.85 2.45 17.94
C THR A 249 -1.67 3.44 17.97
N ARG A 250 -1.32 3.96 19.14
CA ARG A 250 -0.18 4.89 19.28
C ARG A 250 1.17 4.23 18.98
N GLU A 251 1.34 2.96 19.27
CA GLU A 251 2.53 2.19 18.91
C GLU A 251 2.69 2.09 17.39
N GLN A 252 1.62 1.80 16.63
CA GLN A 252 1.70 1.79 15.17
C GLN A 252 1.99 3.21 14.61
N LEU A 253 1.39 4.25 15.16
CA LEU A 253 1.69 5.64 14.80
C LEU A 253 3.14 6.02 15.11
N LEU A 254 3.70 5.59 16.24
CA LEU A 254 5.12 5.78 16.60
C LEU A 254 6.04 5.14 15.55
N LEU A 255 5.68 3.96 15.03
CA LEU A 255 6.45 3.23 14.02
C LEU A 255 6.35 3.85 12.63
N GLY A 256 5.42 4.78 12.41
CA GLY A 256 5.24 5.51 11.16
C GLY A 256 4.07 5.04 10.29
N ALA A 257 3.02 4.52 10.92
CA ALA A 257 1.79 4.14 10.22
C ALA A 257 1.18 5.32 9.44
N SER A 258 0.79 5.06 8.20
CA SER A 258 0.09 6.03 7.33
C SER A 258 -1.41 6.06 7.64
N GLN A 259 -1.95 4.95 8.06
CA GLN A 259 -3.32 4.71 8.51
C GLN A 259 -3.31 3.59 9.56
N ILE A 260 -4.41 3.40 10.26
CA ILE A 260 -4.54 2.36 11.29
C ILE A 260 -5.52 1.29 10.82
N LYS A 261 -5.19 0.01 11.03
CA LYS A 261 -6.06 -1.14 10.72
C LYS A 261 -6.52 -1.83 12.00
N LEU A 262 -7.85 -1.91 12.16
CA LEU A 262 -8.48 -2.78 13.14
C LEU A 262 -9.30 -3.90 12.46
N LEU A 263 -9.57 -4.96 13.19
CA LEU A 263 -10.39 -6.09 12.76
C LEU A 263 -11.69 -6.06 13.54
N ALA A 264 -12.75 -5.48 12.93
CA ALA A 264 -14.01 -5.18 13.61
C ALA A 264 -15.08 -6.26 13.43
N GLY A 265 -14.81 -7.29 12.64
CA GLY A 265 -15.70 -8.42 12.39
C GLY A 265 -14.95 -9.70 12.12
N GLY A 266 -15.68 -10.81 12.14
CA GLY A 266 -15.12 -12.12 11.81
C GLY A 266 -14.73 -12.24 10.34
N GLY A 267 -13.88 -13.21 10.04
CA GLY A 267 -13.34 -13.40 8.70
C GLY A 267 -13.25 -14.85 8.22
N VAL A 268 -12.67 -15.00 7.04
CA VAL A 268 -12.51 -16.29 6.37
C VAL A 268 -11.22 -16.98 6.80
N ALA A 269 -10.10 -16.26 6.86
CA ALA A 269 -8.77 -16.82 7.05
C ALA A 269 -8.48 -17.27 8.49
N SER A 270 -9.18 -16.75 9.50
CA SER A 270 -8.89 -17.01 10.90
C SER A 270 -9.48 -18.33 11.40
N LEU A 271 -8.81 -18.90 12.44
CA LEU A 271 -9.14 -20.21 13.01
C LEU A 271 -10.19 -20.14 14.13
N HIS A 272 -10.28 -19.01 14.84
CA HIS A 272 -10.93 -18.96 16.15
C HIS A 272 -12.21 -18.13 16.19
N ASP A 273 -12.41 -17.21 15.27
CA ASP A 273 -13.60 -16.38 15.20
C ASP A 273 -14.69 -16.99 14.29
N HIS A 274 -15.88 -16.45 14.37
CA HIS A 274 -17.00 -16.76 13.48
C HIS A 274 -17.25 -15.60 12.52
N LEU A 275 -17.62 -15.90 11.25
CA LEU A 275 -17.83 -14.90 10.21
C LEU A 275 -18.85 -13.82 10.61
N ASP A 276 -19.88 -14.19 11.37
CA ASP A 276 -20.95 -13.32 11.86
C ASP A 276 -20.62 -12.60 13.18
N SER A 277 -19.41 -12.80 13.74
CA SER A 277 -19.00 -12.11 14.96
C SER A 277 -18.79 -10.63 14.72
N THR A 278 -19.26 -9.81 15.66
CA THR A 278 -18.95 -8.37 15.72
C THR A 278 -17.89 -8.17 16.77
N GLN A 279 -16.74 -7.65 16.34
CA GLN A 279 -15.55 -7.53 17.18
C GLN A 279 -15.33 -6.07 17.57
N PHE A 280 -14.66 -5.86 18.69
CA PHE A 280 -14.54 -4.60 19.41
C PHE A 280 -15.90 -3.97 19.82
N MET A 281 -15.91 -3.33 20.95
CA MET A 281 -16.99 -2.44 21.35
C MET A 281 -16.86 -1.11 20.60
N GLU A 282 -17.94 -0.34 20.53
CA GLU A 282 -17.91 0.96 19.86
C GLU A 282 -16.95 1.95 20.54
N SER A 283 -16.80 1.88 21.86
CA SER A 283 -15.85 2.69 22.62
C SER A 283 -14.39 2.40 22.22
N GLU A 284 -14.05 1.13 22.09
CA GLU A 284 -12.71 0.70 21.67
C GLU A 284 -12.35 1.20 20.26
N LEU A 285 -13.27 1.09 19.31
CA LEU A 285 -13.09 1.65 17.97
C LEU A 285 -12.93 3.18 18.00
N LYS A 286 -13.71 3.89 18.84
CA LYS A 286 -13.58 5.33 19.04
C LYS A 286 -12.22 5.74 19.59
N MET A 287 -11.58 4.92 20.43
CA MET A 287 -10.23 5.20 20.94
C MET A 287 -9.18 5.18 19.79
N ALA A 288 -9.29 4.20 18.89
CA ALA A 288 -8.40 4.15 17.73
C ALA A 288 -8.64 5.34 16.78
N VAL A 289 -9.91 5.67 16.53
CA VAL A 289 -10.30 6.81 15.68
C VAL A 289 -9.78 8.13 16.25
N ALA A 290 -9.97 8.36 17.55
CA ALA A 290 -9.48 9.58 18.21
C ALA A 290 -7.94 9.69 18.12
N ALA A 291 -7.22 8.61 18.41
CA ALA A 291 -5.76 8.60 18.33
C ALA A 291 -5.25 8.84 16.90
N ALA A 292 -5.89 8.25 15.91
CA ALA A 292 -5.54 8.47 14.49
C ALA A 292 -5.83 9.92 14.06
N ALA A 293 -6.96 10.49 14.47
CA ALA A 293 -7.35 11.87 14.19
C ALA A 293 -6.38 12.88 14.82
N ASP A 294 -5.92 12.65 16.06
CA ASP A 294 -4.90 13.48 16.72
C ASP A 294 -3.57 13.52 15.93
N TRP A 295 -3.30 12.48 15.15
CA TRP A 295 -2.13 12.39 14.28
C TRP A 295 -2.42 12.83 12.84
N GLY A 296 -3.65 13.23 12.52
CA GLY A 296 -4.06 13.68 11.18
C GLY A 296 -4.11 12.57 10.15
N THR A 297 -4.55 11.38 10.57
CA THR A 297 -4.79 10.22 9.70
C THR A 297 -6.11 9.52 10.07
N TYR A 298 -6.38 8.36 9.52
CA TYR A 298 -7.67 7.66 9.62
C TYR A 298 -7.55 6.21 10.05
N VAL A 299 -8.69 5.64 10.40
CA VAL A 299 -8.85 4.21 10.72
C VAL A 299 -9.60 3.52 9.58
N MET A 300 -9.11 2.34 9.19
CA MET A 300 -9.81 1.37 8.36
C MET A 300 -10.08 0.09 9.13
N VAL A 301 -11.16 -0.62 8.79
CA VAL A 301 -11.51 -1.87 9.46
C VAL A 301 -11.83 -3.00 8.49
N HIS A 302 -11.39 -4.21 8.84
CA HIS A 302 -11.93 -5.44 8.29
C HIS A 302 -13.33 -5.69 8.87
N ALA A 303 -14.33 -5.89 8.05
CA ALA A 303 -15.67 -6.29 8.46
C ALA A 303 -16.46 -6.83 7.26
N TYR A 304 -17.20 -7.92 7.44
CA TYR A 304 -18.09 -8.46 6.39
C TYR A 304 -19.56 -8.17 6.66
N MET A 305 -19.98 -8.24 7.92
CA MET A 305 -21.39 -8.25 8.31
C MET A 305 -21.95 -6.84 8.58
N PRO A 306 -23.24 -6.59 8.31
CA PRO A 306 -23.87 -5.28 8.52
C PRO A 306 -23.63 -4.70 9.92
N ARG A 307 -23.84 -5.50 10.97
CA ARG A 307 -23.72 -5.04 12.37
C ARG A 307 -22.30 -4.53 12.69
N SER A 308 -21.26 -5.21 12.21
CA SER A 308 -19.87 -4.79 12.44
C SER A 308 -19.52 -3.52 11.64
N ILE A 309 -19.97 -3.42 10.38
CA ILE A 309 -19.79 -2.26 9.53
C ILE A 309 -20.48 -1.03 10.11
N GLN A 310 -21.76 -1.15 10.45
CA GLN A 310 -22.55 -0.05 11.03
C GLN A 310 -21.95 0.46 12.35
N ARG A 311 -21.46 -0.46 13.22
CA ARG A 311 -20.75 -0.07 14.45
C ARG A 311 -19.47 0.72 14.13
N ALA A 312 -18.69 0.27 13.16
CA ALA A 312 -17.47 0.94 12.76
C ALA A 312 -17.73 2.36 12.21
N ILE A 313 -18.78 2.52 11.40
CA ILE A 313 -19.21 3.83 10.89
C ILE A 313 -19.60 4.77 12.04
N ARG A 314 -20.41 4.31 13.00
CA ARG A 314 -20.77 5.10 14.18
C ARG A 314 -19.58 5.48 15.06
N ALA A 315 -18.55 4.67 15.05
CA ALA A 315 -17.29 4.99 15.75
C ALA A 315 -16.41 6.02 15.02
N GLY A 316 -16.72 6.36 13.76
CA GLY A 316 -15.98 7.35 12.97
C GLY A 316 -14.90 6.75 12.06
N VAL A 317 -14.94 5.44 11.79
CA VAL A 317 -14.07 4.78 10.81
C VAL A 317 -14.34 5.34 9.41
N ARG A 318 -13.30 5.47 8.59
CA ARG A 318 -13.38 6.12 7.27
C ARG A 318 -13.25 5.18 6.08
N SER A 319 -12.78 3.93 6.29
CA SER A 319 -12.65 2.92 5.24
C SER A 319 -13.10 1.57 5.77
N ILE A 320 -14.02 0.95 5.05
CA ILE A 320 -14.45 -0.43 5.27
C ILE A 320 -13.73 -1.32 4.26
N GLU A 321 -12.97 -2.26 4.76
CA GLU A 321 -12.31 -3.28 3.97
C GLU A 321 -13.22 -4.51 3.88
N HIS A 322 -13.34 -5.07 2.68
CA HIS A 322 -14.23 -6.18 2.36
C HIS A 322 -15.70 -5.77 2.31
N GLY A 323 -16.51 -6.17 3.27
CA GLY A 323 -17.92 -5.76 3.36
C GLY A 323 -18.85 -6.49 2.40
N GLN A 324 -18.43 -7.62 1.77
CA GLN A 324 -19.22 -8.32 0.74
C GLN A 324 -20.59 -8.81 1.22
N LEU A 325 -20.82 -8.89 2.53
CA LEU A 325 -22.09 -9.31 3.13
C LEU A 325 -22.91 -8.13 3.66
N ALA A 326 -22.56 -6.90 3.28
CA ALA A 326 -23.37 -5.72 3.61
C ALA A 326 -24.75 -5.83 2.99
N ASP A 327 -25.76 -5.38 3.75
CA ASP A 327 -27.12 -5.19 3.24
C ASP A 327 -27.32 -3.77 2.68
N GLU A 328 -28.47 -3.54 2.09
CA GLU A 328 -28.80 -2.25 1.46
C GLU A 328 -28.79 -1.09 2.48
N GLU A 329 -29.28 -1.31 3.71
CA GLU A 329 -29.26 -0.30 4.77
C GLU A 329 -27.82 0.11 5.11
N THR A 330 -26.93 -0.86 5.23
CA THR A 330 -25.51 -0.64 5.50
C THR A 330 -24.82 0.10 4.35
N ALA A 331 -25.13 -0.26 3.12
CA ALA A 331 -24.60 0.43 1.94
C ALA A 331 -25.06 1.91 1.89
N ARG A 332 -26.33 2.19 2.19
CA ARG A 332 -26.83 3.57 2.33
C ARG A 332 -26.10 4.32 3.44
N MET A 333 -25.89 3.68 4.58
CA MET A 333 -25.15 4.30 5.69
C MET A 333 -23.71 4.62 5.31
N MET A 334 -23.04 3.78 4.49
CA MET A 334 -21.73 4.10 3.96
C MET A 334 -21.76 5.34 3.07
N ALA A 335 -22.73 5.43 2.16
CA ALA A 335 -22.89 6.59 1.27
C ALA A 335 -23.17 7.88 2.05
N ASP A 336 -24.10 7.86 2.98
CA ASP A 336 -24.52 9.00 3.80
C ASP A 336 -23.39 9.54 4.70
N ASN A 337 -22.42 8.71 5.07
CA ASN A 337 -21.29 9.07 5.93
C ASN A 337 -19.98 9.23 5.17
N ASP A 338 -20.00 9.24 3.83
CA ASP A 338 -18.84 9.43 2.98
C ASP A 338 -17.70 8.42 3.29
N ILE A 339 -18.07 7.15 3.43
CA ILE A 339 -17.15 6.04 3.74
C ILE A 339 -16.53 5.50 2.45
N TRP A 340 -15.24 5.24 2.48
CA TRP A 340 -14.59 4.45 1.44
C TRP A 340 -14.90 2.98 1.60
N TRP A 341 -15.32 2.34 0.51
CA TRP A 341 -15.49 0.89 0.44
C TRP A 341 -14.35 0.27 -0.34
N SER A 342 -13.42 -0.35 0.36
CA SER A 342 -12.29 -1.06 -0.24
C SER A 342 -12.69 -2.52 -0.51
N LEU A 343 -13.16 -2.77 -1.73
CA LEU A 343 -13.69 -4.05 -2.17
C LEU A 343 -12.63 -4.88 -2.91
N GLN A 344 -12.69 -6.20 -2.69
CA GLN A 344 -11.88 -7.20 -3.38
C GLN A 344 -12.77 -8.06 -4.28
N PRO A 345 -12.27 -8.50 -5.45
CA PRO A 345 -13.03 -9.37 -6.35
C PRO A 345 -13.00 -10.83 -5.88
N PHE A 346 -13.56 -11.10 -4.70
CA PHE A 346 -13.65 -12.45 -4.17
C PHE A 346 -14.69 -13.25 -4.97
N LEU A 347 -14.20 -14.02 -5.92
CA LEU A 347 -15.01 -14.82 -6.84
C LEU A 347 -14.75 -16.32 -6.61
N GLN A 348 -15.69 -17.15 -7.05
CA GLN A 348 -15.52 -18.61 -7.08
C GLN A 348 -14.95 -19.03 -8.43
N ASP A 349 -13.68 -18.76 -8.65
CA ASP A 349 -12.99 -19.08 -9.90
C ASP A 349 -11.57 -19.62 -9.63
N GLU A 350 -10.76 -19.77 -10.67
CA GLU A 350 -9.41 -20.34 -10.61
C GLU A 350 -8.41 -19.55 -9.74
N ASP A 351 -8.70 -18.27 -9.47
CA ASP A 351 -7.88 -17.44 -8.60
C ASP A 351 -8.35 -17.45 -7.15
N ALA A 352 -9.45 -18.11 -6.85
CA ALA A 352 -9.94 -18.23 -5.48
C ALA A 352 -8.91 -18.90 -4.56
N ASN A 353 -8.85 -18.41 -3.34
CA ASN A 353 -8.01 -18.98 -2.30
C ASN A 353 -8.73 -20.22 -1.71
N VAL A 354 -8.37 -21.43 -2.12
CA VAL A 354 -9.08 -22.64 -1.69
C VAL A 354 -8.57 -23.09 -0.32
N TYR A 355 -9.42 -22.99 0.69
CA TYR A 355 -9.09 -23.51 2.03
C TYR A 355 -9.37 -25.00 2.16
N PRO A 356 -8.39 -25.80 2.67
CA PRO A 356 -8.61 -27.22 2.97
C PRO A 356 -9.69 -27.44 4.03
N ASP A 357 -9.74 -26.57 5.03
CA ASP A 357 -10.74 -26.61 6.12
C ASP A 357 -12.16 -26.35 5.59
N PRO A 358 -13.14 -27.25 5.87
CA PRO A 358 -14.48 -27.11 5.35
C PRO A 358 -15.25 -25.89 5.90
N VAL A 359 -14.94 -25.45 7.11
CA VAL A 359 -15.62 -24.28 7.74
C VAL A 359 -15.13 -23.01 7.06
N ARG A 360 -13.80 -22.86 6.86
CA ARG A 360 -13.23 -21.71 6.13
C ARG A 360 -13.72 -21.69 4.68
N ARG A 361 -13.85 -22.85 4.03
CA ARG A 361 -14.36 -22.96 2.65
C ARG A 361 -15.81 -22.48 2.54
N GLU A 362 -16.63 -22.83 3.50
CA GLU A 362 -18.03 -22.37 3.53
C GLU A 362 -18.12 -20.85 3.77
N ARG A 363 -17.32 -20.31 4.68
CA ARG A 363 -17.20 -18.84 4.88
C ARG A 363 -16.78 -18.14 3.59
N GLN A 364 -15.77 -18.66 2.90
CA GLN A 364 -15.32 -18.13 1.61
C GLN A 364 -16.43 -18.14 0.57
N ARG A 365 -17.20 -19.24 0.49
CA ARG A 365 -18.32 -19.37 -0.44
C ARG A 365 -19.39 -18.30 -0.18
N LEU A 366 -19.74 -18.06 1.09
CA LEU A 366 -20.69 -17.02 1.47
C LEU A 366 -20.20 -15.62 1.09
N VAL A 367 -18.94 -15.30 1.37
CA VAL A 367 -18.34 -14.01 1.00
C VAL A 367 -18.34 -13.83 -0.52
N ALA A 368 -17.93 -14.85 -1.28
CA ALA A 368 -17.91 -14.80 -2.73
C ALA A 368 -19.31 -14.58 -3.34
N GLN A 369 -20.34 -15.18 -2.74
CA GLN A 369 -21.73 -14.95 -3.16
C GLN A 369 -22.20 -13.50 -2.96
N GLY A 370 -21.70 -12.81 -1.93
CA GLY A 370 -22.03 -11.41 -1.67
C GLY A 370 -21.31 -10.41 -2.57
N THR A 371 -20.24 -10.82 -3.26
CA THR A 371 -19.36 -9.90 -4.01
C THR A 371 -20.11 -9.12 -5.09
N ALA A 372 -20.95 -9.77 -5.89
CA ALA A 372 -21.68 -9.08 -6.96
C ALA A 372 -22.65 -8.02 -6.40
N ASN A 373 -23.39 -8.36 -5.34
CA ASN A 373 -24.31 -7.43 -4.67
C ASN A 373 -23.56 -6.23 -4.06
N ALA A 374 -22.37 -6.47 -3.50
CA ALA A 374 -21.55 -5.38 -2.94
C ALA A 374 -21.15 -4.36 -4.02
N TYR A 375 -20.70 -4.83 -5.18
CA TYR A 375 -20.40 -3.93 -6.31
C TYR A 375 -21.65 -3.24 -6.87
N GLU A 376 -22.80 -3.94 -6.94
CA GLU A 376 -24.08 -3.33 -7.33
C GLU A 376 -24.48 -2.22 -6.36
N PHE A 377 -24.39 -2.45 -5.05
CA PHE A 377 -24.69 -1.41 -4.06
C PHE A 377 -23.72 -0.24 -4.15
N ALA A 378 -22.42 -0.50 -4.35
CA ALA A 378 -21.42 0.54 -4.49
C ALA A 378 -21.74 1.48 -5.67
N GLN A 379 -22.15 0.92 -6.82
CA GLN A 379 -22.59 1.69 -7.99
C GLN A 379 -23.92 2.43 -7.73
N ARG A 380 -24.92 1.70 -7.23
CA ARG A 380 -26.28 2.23 -7.02
C ARG A 380 -26.33 3.41 -6.07
N PHE A 381 -25.50 3.38 -5.01
CA PHE A 381 -25.44 4.44 -4.01
C PHE A 381 -24.26 5.39 -4.21
N ASN A 382 -23.54 5.26 -5.33
CA ASN A 382 -22.35 6.07 -5.65
C ASN A 382 -21.35 6.14 -4.48
N ILE A 383 -21.06 4.99 -3.87
CA ILE A 383 -20.11 4.89 -2.77
C ILE A 383 -18.70 4.97 -3.34
N ARG A 384 -17.83 5.76 -2.73
CA ARG A 384 -16.41 5.79 -3.10
C ARG A 384 -15.80 4.41 -2.95
N THR A 385 -15.44 3.81 -4.07
CA THR A 385 -14.92 2.45 -4.10
C THR A 385 -13.43 2.44 -4.43
N ALA A 386 -12.67 1.74 -3.61
CA ALA A 386 -11.26 1.44 -3.81
C ALA A 386 -11.11 -0.05 -4.17
N TRP A 387 -10.12 -0.36 -4.98
CA TRP A 387 -9.80 -1.72 -5.36
C TRP A 387 -8.52 -2.20 -4.68
N GLY A 388 -8.51 -3.44 -4.24
CA GLY A 388 -7.33 -4.15 -3.75
C GLY A 388 -7.50 -5.65 -3.92
N THR A 389 -6.42 -6.42 -3.83
CA THR A 389 -6.43 -7.87 -4.05
C THR A 389 -6.69 -8.67 -2.79
N ASP A 390 -6.11 -8.26 -1.67
CA ASP A 390 -6.08 -9.02 -0.42
C ASP A 390 -5.47 -10.44 -0.59
N VAL A 391 -4.42 -10.56 -1.39
CA VAL A 391 -3.65 -11.82 -1.42
C VAL A 391 -2.94 -11.96 -0.08
N LEU A 392 -3.30 -13.01 0.65
CA LEU A 392 -2.81 -13.29 2.00
C LEU A 392 -2.45 -14.77 2.13
N PHE A 393 -1.27 -15.06 2.66
CA PHE A 393 -0.75 -16.41 2.92
C PHE A 393 -0.76 -17.36 1.70
N ASN A 394 -0.65 -16.79 0.48
CA ASN A 394 -0.72 -17.58 -0.73
C ASN A 394 0.33 -17.15 -1.77
N PRO A 395 1.57 -17.65 -1.67
CA PRO A 395 2.66 -17.29 -2.58
C PRO A 395 2.36 -17.60 -4.05
N GLU A 396 1.53 -18.63 -4.33
CA GLU A 396 1.19 -19.01 -5.71
C GLU A 396 0.23 -18.01 -6.37
N LYS A 397 -0.53 -17.25 -5.58
CA LYS A 397 -1.51 -16.29 -6.07
C LYS A 397 -0.98 -14.86 -6.22
N THR A 398 0.22 -14.55 -5.74
CA THR A 398 0.79 -13.20 -5.88
C THR A 398 0.91 -12.76 -7.34
N ALA A 399 1.24 -13.69 -8.24
CA ALA A 399 1.32 -13.42 -9.67
C ALA A 399 -0.03 -13.06 -10.33
N THR A 400 -1.16 -13.37 -9.68
CA THR A 400 -2.50 -13.09 -10.22
C THR A 400 -2.96 -11.65 -9.97
N GLN A 401 -2.17 -10.81 -9.28
CA GLN A 401 -2.53 -9.45 -8.87
C GLN A 401 -3.15 -8.62 -10.01
N GLY A 402 -2.50 -8.57 -11.18
CA GLY A 402 -3.03 -7.86 -12.35
C GLY A 402 -4.30 -8.51 -12.92
N ARG A 403 -4.33 -9.85 -13.00
CA ARG A 403 -5.50 -10.59 -13.49
C ARG A 403 -6.73 -10.37 -12.59
N GLN A 404 -6.56 -10.27 -11.28
CA GLN A 404 -7.67 -9.95 -10.37
C GLN A 404 -8.21 -8.54 -10.62
N LEU A 405 -7.37 -7.58 -11.00
CA LEU A 405 -7.85 -6.27 -11.46
C LEU A 405 -8.63 -6.39 -12.77
N ALA A 406 -8.12 -7.13 -13.75
CA ALA A 406 -8.79 -7.33 -15.03
C ALA A 406 -10.18 -7.97 -14.87
N LYS A 407 -10.40 -8.86 -13.90
CA LYS A 407 -11.70 -9.47 -13.59
C LYS A 407 -12.79 -8.46 -13.20
N MET A 408 -12.40 -7.27 -12.77
CA MET A 408 -13.34 -6.20 -12.43
C MET A 408 -14.17 -5.74 -13.62
N THR A 409 -13.74 -6.06 -14.86
CA THR A 409 -14.54 -5.82 -16.08
C THR A 409 -15.86 -6.60 -16.12
N ARG A 410 -16.07 -7.54 -15.20
CA ARG A 410 -17.37 -8.19 -14.96
C ARG A 410 -18.39 -7.22 -14.34
N PHE A 411 -17.96 -6.15 -13.70
CA PHE A 411 -18.80 -5.22 -12.94
C PHE A 411 -18.73 -3.78 -13.47
N TYR A 412 -17.63 -3.38 -14.11
CA TYR A 412 -17.34 -2.00 -14.52
C TYR A 412 -16.72 -1.96 -15.91
N ALA A 413 -16.83 -0.84 -16.60
CA ALA A 413 -16.09 -0.60 -17.83
C ALA A 413 -14.57 -0.56 -17.56
N ALA A 414 -13.75 -0.88 -18.58
CA ALA A 414 -12.29 -1.00 -18.39
C ALA A 414 -11.64 0.29 -17.87
N ASN A 415 -12.08 1.46 -18.36
CA ASN A 415 -11.60 2.76 -17.88
C ASN A 415 -11.98 3.02 -16.41
N GLU A 416 -13.16 2.58 -15.96
CA GLU A 416 -13.59 2.70 -14.56
C GLU A 416 -12.74 1.79 -13.66
N VAL A 417 -12.44 0.56 -14.09
CA VAL A 417 -11.54 -0.36 -13.39
C VAL A 417 -10.15 0.26 -13.21
N LEU A 418 -9.61 0.86 -14.29
CA LEU A 418 -8.32 1.56 -14.19
C LEU A 418 -8.39 2.75 -13.25
N ASN A 419 -9.48 3.52 -13.26
CA ASN A 419 -9.67 4.64 -12.34
C ASN A 419 -9.70 4.17 -10.88
N MET A 420 -10.30 3.02 -10.58
CA MET A 420 -10.24 2.44 -9.23
C MET A 420 -8.82 2.13 -8.79
N ALA A 421 -8.02 1.49 -9.66
CA ALA A 421 -6.65 1.11 -9.36
C ALA A 421 -5.61 2.24 -9.56
N THR A 422 -6.03 3.44 -9.89
CA THR A 422 -5.19 4.63 -10.05
C THR A 422 -5.74 5.80 -9.24
N LYS A 423 -6.59 6.64 -9.84
CA LYS A 423 -7.11 7.88 -9.26
C LYS A 423 -7.83 7.65 -7.93
N HIS A 424 -8.80 6.74 -7.86
CA HIS A 424 -9.59 6.51 -6.65
C HIS A 424 -8.71 5.97 -5.52
N ASN A 425 -7.85 4.99 -5.81
CA ASN A 425 -6.91 4.50 -4.83
C ASN A 425 -5.92 5.60 -4.38
N GLY A 426 -5.47 6.49 -5.30
CA GLY A 426 -4.66 7.65 -4.97
C GLY A 426 -5.38 8.62 -4.02
N GLU A 427 -6.67 8.88 -4.24
CA GLU A 427 -7.52 9.70 -3.37
C GLU A 427 -7.70 9.06 -1.99
N LEU A 428 -7.92 7.74 -1.92
CA LEU A 428 -7.96 7.00 -0.65
C LEU A 428 -6.64 7.13 0.12
N LEU A 429 -5.49 6.95 -0.55
CA LEU A 429 -4.19 7.06 0.08
C LEU A 429 -3.90 8.49 0.58
N ALA A 430 -4.42 9.51 -0.09
CA ALA A 430 -4.30 10.91 0.33
C ALA A 430 -4.97 11.18 1.68
N MET A 431 -5.93 10.35 2.11
CA MET A 431 -6.54 10.44 3.45
C MET A 431 -5.54 10.20 4.59
N ALA A 432 -4.35 9.65 4.30
CA ALA A 432 -3.26 9.60 5.28
C ALA A 432 -2.84 11.00 5.77
N GLY A 433 -3.23 12.06 5.08
CA GLY A 433 -3.12 13.45 5.51
C GLY A 433 -1.71 13.81 5.97
N ALA A 434 -1.57 14.21 7.23
CA ALA A 434 -0.27 14.56 7.82
C ALA A 434 0.69 13.35 7.94
N ARG A 435 0.20 12.13 7.82
CA ARG A 435 1.00 10.88 7.87
C ARG A 435 1.26 10.31 6.49
N ASN A 436 0.93 11.04 5.41
CA ASN A 436 1.29 10.64 4.05
C ASN A 436 2.82 10.59 3.91
N PRO A 437 3.41 9.39 3.65
CA PRO A 437 4.86 9.23 3.57
C PRO A 437 5.45 9.72 2.24
N TYR A 438 4.60 10.01 1.25
CA TYR A 438 4.99 10.43 -0.10
C TYR A 438 4.24 11.69 -0.51
N PRO A 439 4.71 12.89 -0.12
CA PRO A 439 4.06 14.14 -0.50
C PRO A 439 3.95 14.28 -2.02
N GLY A 440 2.75 14.48 -2.52
CA GLY A 440 2.42 14.57 -3.94
C GLY A 440 1.16 13.77 -4.27
N LYS A 441 0.61 14.00 -5.47
CA LYS A 441 -0.55 13.24 -5.97
C LYS A 441 -0.08 11.93 -6.59
N LEU A 442 -0.85 10.87 -6.38
CA LEU A 442 -0.66 9.55 -6.96
C LEU A 442 -1.86 9.17 -7.82
N GLY A 443 -1.66 8.28 -8.80
CA GLY A 443 -2.73 7.73 -9.62
C GLY A 443 -3.31 8.68 -10.66
N VAL A 444 -2.65 9.81 -10.93
CA VAL A 444 -3.04 10.81 -11.93
C VAL A 444 -1.85 11.29 -12.72
N ILE A 445 -2.10 11.76 -13.97
CA ILE A 445 -1.08 12.41 -14.81
C ILE A 445 -1.44 13.89 -14.93
N GLU A 446 -0.92 14.70 -14.01
CA GLU A 446 -1.11 16.14 -13.99
C GLU A 446 0.12 16.83 -13.41
N LYS A 447 0.26 18.13 -13.66
CA LYS A 447 1.38 18.91 -13.12
C LYS A 447 1.47 18.79 -11.58
N GLY A 448 2.66 18.47 -11.09
CA GLY A 448 2.96 18.29 -9.66
C GLY A 448 2.64 16.90 -9.11
N ALA A 449 2.05 16.00 -9.89
CA ALA A 449 1.87 14.61 -9.50
C ALA A 449 3.22 13.87 -9.51
N LEU A 450 3.34 12.84 -8.66
CA LEU A 450 4.50 11.96 -8.68
C LEU A 450 4.59 11.23 -10.02
N ALA A 451 5.79 11.19 -10.61
CA ALA A 451 6.01 10.56 -11.90
C ALA A 451 6.08 9.02 -11.77
N ASP A 452 4.96 8.43 -11.37
CA ASP A 452 4.72 6.99 -11.31
C ASP A 452 3.87 6.63 -12.53
N LEU A 453 4.50 6.09 -13.58
CA LEU A 453 3.89 5.94 -14.91
C LEU A 453 4.14 4.55 -15.49
N LEU A 454 3.18 4.08 -16.27
CA LEU A 454 3.31 2.90 -17.12
C LEU A 454 3.18 3.29 -18.58
N VAL A 455 3.93 2.61 -19.45
CA VAL A 455 3.67 2.57 -20.89
C VAL A 455 3.20 1.17 -21.23
N VAL A 456 2.01 1.06 -21.82
CA VAL A 456 1.37 -0.22 -22.11
C VAL A 456 1.07 -0.38 -23.60
N ASP A 457 1.08 -1.63 -24.08
CA ASP A 457 0.64 -1.97 -25.43
C ASP A 457 -0.90 -2.06 -25.49
N GLY A 458 -1.44 -1.75 -26.64
CA GLY A 458 -2.87 -1.81 -26.90
C GLY A 458 -3.64 -0.58 -26.43
N ASP A 459 -4.94 -0.76 -26.19
CA ASP A 459 -5.84 0.24 -25.68
C ASP A 459 -6.46 -0.23 -24.35
N PRO A 460 -5.97 0.27 -23.21
CA PRO A 460 -6.42 -0.17 -21.90
C PRO A 460 -7.84 0.29 -21.55
N THR A 461 -8.44 1.22 -22.32
CA THR A 461 -9.85 1.61 -22.15
C THR A 461 -10.81 0.58 -22.76
N GLN A 462 -10.30 -0.29 -23.65
CA GLN A 462 -11.06 -1.35 -24.31
C GLN A 462 -10.74 -2.73 -23.74
N SER A 463 -9.49 -2.98 -23.34
CA SER A 463 -9.06 -4.29 -22.85
C SER A 463 -7.97 -4.16 -21.81
N LEU A 464 -8.10 -4.90 -20.72
CA LEU A 464 -7.10 -4.98 -19.64
C LEU A 464 -6.14 -6.18 -19.82
N GLY A 465 -6.03 -6.74 -21.02
CA GLY A 465 -5.17 -7.90 -21.30
C GLY A 465 -3.69 -7.71 -20.94
N PHE A 466 -3.20 -6.46 -20.93
CA PHE A 466 -1.83 -6.15 -20.50
C PHE A 466 -1.57 -6.51 -19.02
N LEU A 467 -2.62 -6.66 -18.20
CA LEU A 467 -2.55 -7.06 -16.78
C LEU A 467 -2.43 -8.57 -16.62
N GLU A 468 -2.85 -9.35 -17.61
CA GLU A 468 -2.74 -10.82 -17.59
C GLU A 468 -1.33 -11.29 -17.91
N ASP A 469 -0.62 -10.54 -18.79
CA ASP A 469 0.79 -10.74 -19.12
C ASP A 469 1.56 -9.43 -18.96
N PRO A 470 1.85 -9.00 -17.73
CA PRO A 470 2.54 -7.74 -17.49
C PRO A 470 3.99 -7.75 -17.99
N ALA A 471 4.58 -8.93 -18.18
CA ALA A 471 5.93 -9.06 -18.74
C ALA A 471 5.99 -8.52 -20.16
N ASN A 472 5.02 -8.82 -20.99
CA ASN A 472 4.92 -8.38 -22.38
C ASN A 472 3.99 -7.18 -22.57
N GLY A 473 2.93 -7.03 -21.80
CA GLY A 473 1.93 -5.97 -21.94
C GLY A 473 2.42 -4.60 -21.42
N ILE A 474 3.23 -4.58 -20.35
CA ILE A 474 3.79 -3.34 -19.80
C ILE A 474 5.18 -3.12 -20.36
N LYS A 475 5.35 -2.07 -21.13
CA LYS A 475 6.63 -1.76 -21.85
C LYS A 475 7.57 -0.87 -21.07
N LEU A 476 7.03 0.02 -20.23
CA LEU A 476 7.82 0.86 -19.34
C LEU A 476 7.15 0.91 -17.97
N ILE A 477 7.98 0.86 -16.94
CA ILE A 477 7.59 1.11 -15.55
C ILE A 477 8.50 2.21 -15.01
N MET A 478 7.88 3.31 -14.62
CA MET A 478 8.55 4.44 -13.98
C MET A 478 7.95 4.67 -12.59
N LYS A 479 8.80 4.90 -11.60
CA LYS A 479 8.40 5.29 -10.24
C LYS A 479 9.26 6.44 -9.75
N GLY A 480 8.63 7.58 -9.43
CA GLY A 480 9.34 8.80 -9.02
C GLY A 480 10.34 9.29 -10.08
N GLY A 481 9.99 9.20 -11.35
CA GLY A 481 10.87 9.59 -12.47
C GLY A 481 12.02 8.62 -12.76
N VAL A 482 12.16 7.53 -11.98
CA VAL A 482 13.17 6.48 -12.24
C VAL A 482 12.55 5.36 -13.05
N VAL A 483 13.20 4.99 -14.16
CA VAL A 483 12.78 3.88 -15.02
C VAL A 483 13.27 2.55 -14.44
N PHE A 484 12.36 1.64 -14.15
CA PHE A 484 12.64 0.29 -13.64
C PHE A 484 12.52 -0.79 -14.72
N LYS A 485 11.73 -0.55 -15.74
CA LYS A 485 11.57 -1.42 -16.91
C LYS A 485 11.44 -0.56 -18.16
N LYS A 486 12.10 -0.95 -19.25
CA LYS A 486 11.92 -0.41 -20.61
C LYS A 486 12.23 -1.51 -21.61
N SER A 487 11.29 -1.81 -22.51
CA SER A 487 11.38 -2.92 -23.47
C SER A 487 11.00 -2.50 -24.90
N PHE A 488 11.32 -1.26 -25.29
CA PHE A 488 11.14 -0.71 -26.64
C PHE A 488 12.22 0.33 -26.94
#